data_d80c751800d4590388454e17a9d48b94
#
_entry.id   d80c751800d4590388454e17a9d48b94
#
_cell.length_a   1.000
_cell.length_b   1.000
_cell.length_c   1.000
_cell.angle_alpha   90.00
_cell.angle_beta   90.00
_cell.angle_gamma   90.00
#
_symmetry.space_group_name_H-M   'P 1'
#
loop_
_entity.id
_entity.type
_entity.pdbx_description
1 polymer ?
#
loop_
_entity_poly.entity_id
_entity_poly.type
_entity_poly.pdbx_seq_one_letter_code
_entity_poly.pdbx_strand_id
1 'polypeptide(L)'
;MPQFAEALERAGLTTLVVGRSALLERPAVQDVFALLRVVSDHTDSAALMRLLATPRFSISANDLQALAGIAERLNTAQRYRALVSAGIVEADANPSDADIHATVRAYRDQVPNAVFLIDVLLRGDLRHLVDGVLSRTGAASVIHAGRVIQQVQRTAGHPLPEVVRTAITALGLDIDLLLAE
;
A
#
# COMPACT_ATOMS: atom_id res chain seq x y z
N MET A 1 -5.12 20.75 21.06
CA MET A 1 -6.35 20.35 21.76
C MET A 1 -6.28 18.94 22.38
N PRO A 2 -5.63 17.90 21.79
CA PRO A 2 -5.54 16.55 22.41
C PRO A 2 -4.91 16.57 23.81
N GLN A 3 -3.87 17.34 24.01
CA GLN A 3 -3.13 17.40 25.29
C GLN A 3 -3.99 17.86 26.50
N PHE A 4 -5.01 18.70 26.26
CA PHE A 4 -5.94 19.11 27.29
C PHE A 4 -6.93 18.01 27.69
N ALA A 5 -7.46 17.28 26.70
CA ALA A 5 -8.34 16.14 26.95
C ALA A 5 -7.62 15.05 27.76
N GLU A 6 -6.40 14.68 27.35
CA GLU A 6 -5.56 13.72 28.06
C GLU A 6 -5.21 14.16 29.50
N ALA A 7 -4.99 15.47 29.74
CA ALA A 7 -4.72 15.98 31.07
C ALA A 7 -5.98 15.90 31.97
N LEU A 8 -7.16 16.18 31.44
CA LEU A 8 -8.43 16.08 32.16
C LEU A 8 -8.80 14.62 32.45
N GLU A 9 -8.57 13.68 31.48
CA GLU A 9 -8.80 12.28 31.70
C GLU A 9 -7.86 11.69 32.76
N ARG A 10 -6.59 12.10 32.78
CA ARG A 10 -5.65 11.74 33.85
C ARG A 10 -6.07 12.29 35.22
N ALA A 11 -6.81 13.40 35.25
CA ALA A 11 -7.41 13.93 36.46
C ALA A 11 -8.75 13.27 36.87
N GLY A 12 -9.16 12.20 36.13
CA GLY A 12 -10.40 11.47 36.43
C GLY A 12 -11.67 12.11 35.88
N LEU A 13 -11.57 13.10 35.01
CA LEU A 13 -12.71 13.77 34.40
C LEU A 13 -13.01 13.11 33.03
N THR A 14 -14.28 12.75 32.83
CA THR A 14 -14.73 12.25 31.51
C THR A 14 -14.77 13.40 30.52
N THR A 15 -13.97 13.36 29.48
CA THR A 15 -13.91 14.40 28.46
C THR A 15 -14.58 13.96 27.16
N LEU A 16 -15.40 14.81 26.58
CA LEU A 16 -15.96 14.66 25.25
C LEU A 16 -15.32 15.71 24.34
N VAL A 17 -14.41 15.28 23.47
CA VAL A 17 -13.82 16.16 22.45
C VAL A 17 -14.77 16.25 21.27
N VAL A 18 -15.46 17.38 21.12
CA VAL A 18 -16.37 17.65 20.01
C VAL A 18 -15.64 18.52 18.97
N GLY A 19 -15.50 18.02 17.75
CA GLY A 19 -14.91 18.80 16.66
C GLY A 19 -14.42 17.96 15.47
N ARG A 20 -14.20 18.63 14.34
CA ARG A 20 -13.72 17.97 13.10
C ARG A 20 -12.34 17.31 13.27
N SER A 21 -11.47 17.87 14.09
CA SER A 21 -10.15 17.32 14.39
C SER A 21 -10.24 15.94 15.05
N ALA A 22 -11.14 15.76 16.01
CA ALA A 22 -11.32 14.48 16.69
C ALA A 22 -11.81 13.37 15.74
N LEU A 23 -12.64 13.72 14.74
CA LEU A 23 -13.09 12.77 13.73
C LEU A 23 -11.91 12.31 12.83
N LEU A 24 -11.08 13.24 12.39
CA LEU A 24 -9.95 12.96 11.52
C LEU A 24 -8.85 12.13 12.20
N GLU A 25 -8.78 12.16 13.53
CA GLU A 25 -7.81 11.40 14.32
C GLU A 25 -8.26 9.95 14.58
N ARG A 26 -9.53 9.61 14.30
CA ARG A 26 -10.02 8.23 14.48
C ARG A 26 -9.29 7.26 13.56
N PRO A 27 -8.81 6.11 14.08
CA PRO A 27 -8.08 5.12 13.29
C PRO A 27 -8.81 4.71 12.01
N ALA A 28 -10.10 4.42 12.09
CA ALA A 28 -10.93 4.05 10.94
C ALA A 28 -10.96 5.12 9.85
N VAL A 29 -11.04 6.40 10.23
CA VAL A 29 -11.00 7.53 9.29
C VAL A 29 -9.61 7.66 8.66
N GLN A 30 -8.56 7.47 9.45
CA GLN A 30 -7.18 7.47 8.96
C GLN A 30 -6.91 6.32 7.98
N ASP A 31 -7.56 5.16 8.15
CA ASP A 31 -7.43 4.03 7.24
C ASP A 31 -8.13 4.31 5.90
N VAL A 32 -9.30 4.97 5.93
CA VAL A 32 -9.95 5.47 4.71
C VAL A 32 -9.05 6.48 3.98
N PHE A 33 -8.47 7.44 4.71
CA PHE A 33 -7.53 8.39 4.10
C PHE A 33 -6.30 7.71 3.51
N ALA A 34 -5.72 6.73 4.21
CA ALA A 34 -4.59 5.97 3.70
C ALA A 34 -4.96 5.26 2.39
N LEU A 35 -6.12 4.61 2.33
CA LEU A 35 -6.60 3.94 1.13
C LEU A 35 -6.82 4.92 -0.04
N LEU A 36 -7.45 6.07 0.22
CA LEU A 36 -7.66 7.11 -0.80
C LEU A 36 -6.33 7.69 -1.31
N ARG A 37 -5.35 7.92 -0.42
CA ARG A 37 -4.01 8.39 -0.80
C ARG A 37 -3.29 7.37 -1.68
N VAL A 38 -3.32 6.10 -1.31
CA VAL A 38 -2.72 5.00 -2.09
C VAL A 38 -3.34 4.91 -3.49
N VAL A 39 -4.64 5.11 -3.62
CA VAL A 39 -5.33 5.10 -4.93
C VAL A 39 -5.01 6.34 -5.76
N SER A 40 -4.83 7.50 -5.13
CA SER A 40 -4.53 8.76 -5.82
C SER A 40 -3.05 8.93 -6.16
N ASP A 41 -2.15 8.36 -5.38
CA ASP A 41 -0.71 8.44 -5.56
C ASP A 41 -0.03 7.09 -5.28
N HIS A 42 0.36 6.39 -6.34
CA HIS A 42 1.05 5.11 -6.27
C HIS A 42 2.45 5.20 -5.64
N THR A 43 3.00 6.39 -5.51
CA THR A 43 4.32 6.60 -4.88
C THR A 43 4.23 6.77 -3.36
N ASP A 44 3.02 6.94 -2.80
CA ASP A 44 2.83 7.10 -1.35
C ASP A 44 2.98 5.76 -0.59
N SER A 45 4.22 5.33 -0.49
CA SER A 45 4.57 4.12 0.24
C SER A 45 4.22 4.18 1.73
N ALA A 46 4.21 5.38 2.33
CA ALA A 46 3.86 5.56 3.74
C ALA A 46 2.38 5.25 3.99
N ALA A 47 1.48 5.77 3.13
CA ALA A 47 0.05 5.46 3.21
C ALA A 47 -0.20 3.96 2.97
N LEU A 48 0.49 3.35 2.00
CA LEU A 48 0.38 1.92 1.72
C LEU A 48 0.84 1.08 2.91
N MET A 49 2.00 1.36 3.49
CA MET A 49 2.52 0.63 4.64
C MET A 49 1.61 0.76 5.86
N ARG A 50 1.06 1.98 6.10
CA ARG A 50 0.04 2.17 7.13
C ARG A 50 -1.16 1.25 6.90
N LEU A 51 -1.70 1.21 5.68
CA LEU A 51 -2.86 0.40 5.32
C LEU A 51 -2.59 -1.09 5.55
N LEU A 52 -1.47 -1.61 5.03
CA LEU A 52 -1.09 -3.03 5.14
C LEU A 52 -0.79 -3.47 6.58
N ALA A 53 -0.34 -2.56 7.44
CA ALA A 53 -0.06 -2.83 8.85
C ALA A 53 -1.32 -2.83 9.74
N THR A 54 -2.50 -2.46 9.20
CA THR A 54 -3.73 -2.48 10.00
C THR A 54 -4.12 -3.90 10.41
N PRO A 55 -4.80 -4.08 11.55
CA PRO A 55 -5.31 -5.39 11.98
C PRO A 55 -6.20 -6.07 10.94
N ARG A 56 -6.81 -5.30 10.06
CA ARG A 56 -7.68 -5.78 8.97
C ARG A 56 -6.95 -6.69 7.99
N PHE A 57 -5.70 -6.36 7.64
CA PHE A 57 -4.88 -7.17 6.74
C PHE A 57 -3.93 -8.09 7.49
N SER A 58 -3.47 -7.70 8.68
CA SER A 58 -2.62 -8.51 9.57
C SER A 58 -1.41 -9.13 8.87
N ILE A 59 -0.76 -8.36 7.97
CA ILE A 59 0.40 -8.84 7.24
C ILE A 59 1.62 -8.76 8.16
N SER A 60 2.36 -9.86 8.29
CA SER A 60 3.54 -9.91 9.13
C SER A 60 4.69 -9.08 8.56
N ALA A 61 5.62 -8.64 9.41
CA ALA A 61 6.81 -7.91 8.96
C ALA A 61 7.64 -8.72 7.96
N ASN A 62 7.74 -10.04 8.15
CA ASN A 62 8.45 -10.93 7.23
C ASN A 62 7.76 -10.98 5.86
N ASP A 63 6.43 -11.09 5.83
CA ASP A 63 5.67 -11.08 4.58
C ASP A 63 5.76 -9.72 3.87
N LEU A 64 5.75 -8.60 4.62
CA LEU A 64 5.97 -7.27 4.06
C LEU A 64 7.35 -7.13 3.44
N GLN A 65 8.39 -7.66 4.10
CA GLN A 65 9.75 -7.66 3.57
C GLN A 65 9.86 -8.52 2.31
N ALA A 66 9.25 -9.70 2.31
CA ALA A 66 9.21 -10.58 1.15
C ALA A 66 8.48 -9.92 -0.04
N LEU A 67 7.36 -9.25 0.22
CA LEU A 67 6.61 -8.50 -0.77
C LEU A 67 7.42 -7.33 -1.35
N ALA A 68 8.15 -6.59 -0.49
CA ALA A 68 9.07 -5.54 -0.94
C ALA A 68 10.19 -6.11 -1.83
N GLY A 69 10.72 -7.29 -1.51
CA GLY A 69 11.70 -7.99 -2.36
C GLY A 69 11.13 -8.37 -3.73
N ILE A 70 9.85 -8.74 -3.82
CA ILE A 70 9.18 -8.96 -5.12
C ILE A 70 9.14 -7.65 -5.93
N ALA A 71 8.73 -6.54 -5.29
CA ALA A 71 8.67 -5.24 -5.96
C ALA A 71 10.04 -4.80 -6.47
N GLU A 72 11.09 -4.97 -5.67
CA GLU A 72 12.46 -4.61 -6.03
C GLU A 72 12.96 -5.43 -7.23
N ARG A 73 12.75 -6.75 -7.26
CA ARG A 73 13.12 -7.58 -8.41
C ARG A 73 12.40 -7.14 -9.68
N LEU A 74 11.09 -6.89 -9.60
CA LEU A 74 10.32 -6.43 -10.76
C LEU A 74 10.77 -5.05 -11.24
N ASN A 75 11.04 -4.13 -10.31
CA ASN A 75 11.54 -2.79 -10.62
C ASN A 75 12.92 -2.85 -11.29
N THR A 76 13.84 -3.65 -10.75
CA THR A 76 15.18 -3.84 -11.31
C THR A 76 15.12 -4.41 -12.71
N ALA A 77 14.30 -5.45 -12.94
CA ALA A 77 14.11 -6.03 -14.26
C ALA A 77 13.49 -5.02 -15.25
N GLN A 78 12.55 -4.20 -14.80
CA GLN A 78 11.92 -3.19 -15.67
C GLN A 78 12.90 -2.06 -16.02
N ARG A 79 13.68 -1.59 -15.05
CA ARG A 79 14.72 -0.57 -15.27
C ARG A 79 15.79 -1.05 -16.23
N TYR A 80 16.25 -2.30 -16.10
CA TYR A 80 17.19 -2.90 -17.02
C TYR A 80 16.64 -2.93 -18.46
N ARG A 81 15.40 -3.38 -18.65
CA ARG A 81 14.76 -3.36 -19.97
C ARG A 81 14.66 -1.94 -20.54
N ALA A 82 14.37 -0.94 -19.71
CA ALA A 82 14.30 0.45 -20.14
C ALA A 82 15.66 0.97 -20.59
N LEU A 83 16.76 0.61 -19.90
CA LEU A 83 18.14 0.95 -20.30
C LEU A 83 18.51 0.34 -21.65
N VAL A 84 18.17 -0.93 -21.87
CA VAL A 84 18.37 -1.61 -23.14
C VAL A 84 17.54 -0.98 -24.24
N SER A 85 16.25 -0.71 -23.99
CA SER A 85 15.35 -0.10 -24.97
C SER A 85 15.76 1.33 -25.39
N ALA A 86 16.40 2.05 -24.45
CA ALA A 86 16.95 3.38 -24.72
C ALA A 86 18.33 3.34 -25.41
N GLY A 87 18.90 2.16 -25.65
CA GLY A 87 20.22 2.00 -26.25
C GLY A 87 21.37 2.45 -25.34
N ILE A 88 21.14 2.59 -24.04
CA ILE A 88 22.15 2.98 -23.06
C ILE A 88 23.06 1.81 -22.72
N VAL A 89 22.49 0.60 -22.76
CA VAL A 89 23.18 -0.66 -22.49
C VAL A 89 22.86 -1.63 -23.62
N GLU A 90 23.87 -2.39 -24.05
CA GLU A 90 23.67 -3.46 -25.02
C GLU A 90 22.83 -4.61 -24.40
N ALA A 91 21.94 -5.19 -25.20
CA ALA A 91 21.15 -6.32 -24.79
C ALA A 91 22.04 -7.56 -24.64
N ASP A 92 22.17 -8.08 -23.44
CA ASP A 92 22.74 -9.42 -23.22
C ASP A 92 21.66 -10.47 -23.46
N ALA A 93 22.02 -11.54 -24.15
CA ALA A 93 21.10 -12.64 -24.46
C ALA A 93 20.66 -13.42 -23.20
N ASN A 94 21.49 -13.43 -22.15
CA ASN A 94 21.21 -14.16 -20.91
C ASN A 94 21.92 -13.51 -19.70
N PRO A 95 21.53 -12.29 -19.31
CA PRO A 95 22.18 -11.60 -18.21
C PRO A 95 21.89 -12.29 -16.88
N SER A 96 22.91 -12.43 -16.03
CA SER A 96 22.68 -12.90 -14.67
C SER A 96 21.98 -11.83 -13.82
N ASP A 97 21.29 -12.23 -12.74
CA ASP A 97 20.68 -11.28 -11.80
C ASP A 97 21.71 -10.29 -11.22
N ALA A 98 22.95 -10.75 -10.99
CA ALA A 98 24.04 -9.91 -10.51
C ALA A 98 24.43 -8.82 -11.52
N ASP A 99 24.50 -9.16 -12.81
CA ASP A 99 24.81 -8.21 -13.88
C ASP A 99 23.70 -7.19 -14.06
N ILE A 100 22.44 -7.64 -14.01
CA ILE A 100 21.27 -6.76 -14.05
C ILE A 100 21.32 -5.76 -12.89
N HIS A 101 21.56 -6.22 -11.67
CA HIS A 101 21.66 -5.36 -10.50
C HIS A 101 22.84 -4.37 -10.58
N ALA A 102 24.01 -4.82 -11.03
CA ALA A 102 25.19 -3.99 -11.22
C ALA A 102 24.91 -2.90 -12.27
N THR A 103 24.34 -3.27 -13.40
CA THR A 103 23.97 -2.35 -14.49
C THR A 103 22.97 -1.30 -14.02
N VAL A 104 21.88 -1.69 -13.39
CA VAL A 104 20.85 -0.77 -12.89
C VAL A 104 21.41 0.18 -11.83
N ARG A 105 22.36 -0.30 -11.01
CA ARG A 105 23.06 0.55 -10.02
C ARG A 105 23.96 1.57 -10.69
N ALA A 106 24.72 1.18 -11.73
CA ALA A 106 25.61 2.07 -12.46
C ALA A 106 24.85 3.20 -13.16
N TYR A 107 23.66 2.92 -13.67
CA TYR A 107 22.82 3.86 -14.41
C TYR A 107 21.58 4.34 -13.63
N ARG A 108 21.65 4.34 -12.28
CA ARG A 108 20.51 4.62 -11.39
C ARG A 108 19.82 5.97 -11.65
N ASP A 109 20.58 6.98 -12.08
CA ASP A 109 20.09 8.35 -12.28
C ASP A 109 19.49 8.57 -13.68
N GLN A 110 19.64 7.59 -14.59
CA GLN A 110 19.16 7.70 -15.97
C GLN A 110 17.77 7.09 -16.18
N VAL A 111 17.35 6.19 -15.29
CA VAL A 111 16.04 5.54 -15.38
C VAL A 111 15.36 5.59 -14.00
N PRO A 112 14.20 6.23 -13.89
CA PRO A 112 13.45 6.30 -12.64
C PRO A 112 12.90 4.94 -12.23
N ASN A 113 12.43 4.83 -11.00
CA ASN A 113 11.66 3.66 -10.58
C ASN A 113 10.38 3.53 -11.40
N ALA A 114 10.13 2.33 -11.90
CA ALA A 114 9.00 2.03 -12.78
C ALA A 114 7.96 1.12 -12.12
N VAL A 115 8.33 0.44 -11.02
CA VAL A 115 7.45 -0.47 -10.28
C VAL A 115 7.51 -0.13 -8.81
N PHE A 116 6.37 0.25 -8.25
CA PHE A 116 6.18 0.50 -6.83
C PHE A 116 5.49 -0.71 -6.18
N LEU A 117 5.49 -0.74 -4.85
CA LEU A 117 4.88 -1.83 -4.09
C LEU A 117 3.38 -2.00 -4.41
N ILE A 118 2.67 -0.89 -4.62
CA ILE A 118 1.26 -0.92 -5.01
C ILE A 118 1.05 -1.59 -6.38
N ASP A 119 1.96 -1.37 -7.33
CA ASP A 119 1.83 -1.95 -8.66
C ASP A 119 1.89 -3.48 -8.59
N VAL A 120 2.68 -4.04 -7.65
CA VAL A 120 2.69 -5.48 -7.38
C VAL A 120 1.33 -5.96 -6.88
N LEU A 121 0.69 -5.23 -5.96
CA LEU A 121 -0.64 -5.56 -5.42
C LEU A 121 -1.74 -5.52 -6.47
N LEU A 122 -1.59 -4.68 -7.48
CA LEU A 122 -2.56 -4.50 -8.58
C LEU A 122 -2.36 -5.45 -9.76
N ARG A 123 -1.29 -6.26 -9.75
CA ARG A 123 -1.00 -7.19 -10.85
C ARG A 123 -2.01 -8.33 -10.93
N GLY A 124 -2.35 -8.70 -12.16
CA GLY A 124 -3.23 -9.85 -12.43
C GLY A 124 -2.62 -11.20 -12.03
N ASP A 125 -1.27 -11.28 -12.02
CA ASP A 125 -0.49 -12.47 -11.64
C ASP A 125 -0.04 -12.46 -10.18
N LEU A 126 -0.56 -11.54 -9.34
CA LEU A 126 -0.19 -11.40 -7.93
C LEU A 126 -0.16 -12.73 -7.17
N ARG A 127 -1.17 -13.58 -7.40
CA ARG A 127 -1.27 -14.90 -6.74
C ARG A 127 -0.03 -15.75 -7.01
N HIS A 128 0.47 -15.78 -8.25
CA HIS A 128 1.68 -16.54 -8.61
C HIS A 128 2.94 -15.91 -8.03
N LEU A 129 2.99 -14.58 -7.96
CA LEU A 129 4.15 -13.85 -7.41
C LEU A 129 4.35 -14.09 -5.92
N VAL A 130 3.28 -14.26 -5.16
CA VAL A 130 3.33 -14.43 -3.70
C VAL A 130 3.35 -15.90 -3.27
N ASP A 131 3.00 -16.83 -4.16
CA ASP A 131 2.96 -18.25 -3.87
C ASP A 131 4.38 -18.80 -3.57
N GLY A 132 4.52 -19.52 -2.47
CA GLY A 132 5.80 -20.03 -1.99
C GLY A 132 6.80 -18.97 -1.51
N VAL A 133 6.50 -17.68 -1.65
CA VAL A 133 7.36 -16.57 -1.19
C VAL A 133 6.86 -16.00 0.14
N LEU A 134 5.55 -15.77 0.26
CA LEU A 134 4.92 -15.33 1.49
C LEU A 134 4.35 -16.52 2.29
N SER A 135 4.09 -16.29 3.57
CA SER A 135 3.29 -17.25 4.34
C SER A 135 1.89 -17.40 3.73
N ARG A 136 1.22 -18.54 3.98
CA ARG A 136 -0.13 -18.77 3.45
C ARG A 136 -1.11 -17.67 3.88
N THR A 137 -1.04 -17.25 5.13
CA THR A 137 -1.88 -16.15 5.68
C THR A 137 -1.49 -14.82 5.08
N GLY A 138 -0.19 -14.50 4.97
CA GLY A 138 0.32 -13.28 4.36
C GLY A 138 -0.09 -13.17 2.88
N ALA A 139 0.03 -14.25 2.12
CA ALA A 139 -0.40 -14.28 0.72
C ALA A 139 -1.90 -14.00 0.58
N ALA A 140 -2.74 -14.61 1.42
CA ALA A 140 -4.18 -14.36 1.42
C ALA A 140 -4.51 -12.89 1.76
N SER A 141 -3.84 -12.33 2.76
CA SER A 141 -3.99 -10.93 3.19
C SER A 141 -3.53 -9.95 2.12
N VAL A 142 -2.40 -10.19 1.47
CA VAL A 142 -1.88 -9.38 0.36
C VAL A 142 -2.83 -9.40 -0.83
N ILE A 143 -3.35 -10.56 -1.20
CA ILE A 143 -4.35 -10.70 -2.27
C ILE A 143 -5.65 -9.96 -1.90
N HIS A 144 -6.07 -10.02 -0.63
CA HIS A 144 -7.23 -9.28 -0.15
C HIS A 144 -7.00 -7.78 -0.22
N ALA A 145 -5.86 -7.27 0.25
CA ALA A 145 -5.49 -5.87 0.15
C ALA A 145 -5.49 -5.36 -1.30
N GLY A 146 -4.91 -6.14 -2.22
CA GLY A 146 -4.95 -5.83 -3.65
C GLY A 146 -6.38 -5.67 -4.20
N ARG A 147 -7.31 -6.55 -3.80
CA ARG A 147 -8.72 -6.45 -4.22
C ARG A 147 -9.40 -5.20 -3.66
N VAL A 148 -9.16 -4.87 -2.38
CA VAL A 148 -9.70 -3.66 -1.74
C VAL A 148 -9.23 -2.42 -2.49
N ILE A 149 -7.94 -2.31 -2.77
CA ILE A 149 -7.37 -1.18 -3.53
C ILE A 149 -7.98 -1.10 -4.93
N GLN A 150 -8.04 -2.21 -5.67
CA GLN A 150 -8.63 -2.28 -7.00
C GLN A 150 -10.11 -1.86 -7.00
N GLN A 151 -10.87 -2.26 -5.98
CA GLN A 151 -12.29 -1.90 -5.87
C GLN A 151 -12.46 -0.39 -5.80
N VAL A 152 -11.66 0.31 -4.98
CA VAL A 152 -11.72 1.77 -4.87
C VAL A 152 -11.15 2.45 -6.12
N GLN A 153 -10.09 1.92 -6.70
CA GLN A 153 -9.48 2.45 -7.92
C GLN A 153 -10.47 2.49 -9.10
N ARG A 154 -11.36 1.50 -9.21
CA ARG A 154 -12.41 1.48 -10.25
C ARG A 154 -13.41 2.63 -10.12
N THR A 155 -13.51 3.25 -8.96
CA THR A 155 -14.37 4.42 -8.73
C THR A 155 -13.62 5.75 -8.82
N ALA A 156 -12.33 5.75 -9.18
CA ALA A 156 -11.48 6.95 -9.21
C ALA A 156 -11.96 8.04 -10.18
N GLY A 157 -12.89 7.87 -11.01
CA GLY A 157 -13.51 8.90 -11.86
C GLY A 157 -14.86 9.38 -11.36
N HIS A 158 -15.38 8.83 -10.27
CA HIS A 158 -16.69 9.14 -9.72
C HIS A 158 -16.64 10.35 -8.76
N PRO A 159 -17.79 10.94 -8.41
CA PRO A 159 -17.85 11.98 -7.39
C PRO A 159 -17.24 11.52 -6.06
N LEU A 160 -16.48 12.39 -5.40
CA LEU A 160 -15.74 12.07 -4.19
C LEU A 160 -16.58 11.35 -3.10
N PRO A 161 -17.86 11.70 -2.85
CA PRO A 161 -18.66 10.99 -1.86
C PRO A 161 -18.88 9.50 -2.19
N GLU A 162 -18.93 9.13 -3.46
CA GLU A 162 -19.06 7.73 -3.89
C GLU A 162 -17.75 6.97 -3.70
N VAL A 163 -16.62 7.60 -4.03
CA VAL A 163 -15.29 7.02 -3.82
C VAL A 163 -15.06 6.76 -2.33
N VAL A 164 -15.40 7.73 -1.47
CA VAL A 164 -15.30 7.60 0.00
C VAL A 164 -16.21 6.49 0.51
N ARG A 165 -17.45 6.40 0.05
CA ARG A 165 -18.39 5.33 0.44
C ARG A 165 -17.86 3.96 0.02
N THR A 166 -17.33 3.85 -1.20
CA THR A 166 -16.71 2.60 -1.67
C THR A 166 -15.50 2.22 -0.80
N ALA A 167 -14.68 3.19 -0.40
CA ALA A 167 -13.54 2.94 0.48
C ALA A 167 -13.98 2.44 1.88
N ILE A 168 -15.03 3.04 2.46
CA ILE A 168 -15.60 2.62 3.74
C ILE A 168 -16.11 1.17 3.66
N THR A 169 -16.91 0.86 2.63
CA THR A 169 -17.45 -0.49 2.42
C THR A 169 -16.35 -1.50 2.10
N ALA A 170 -15.38 -1.15 1.25
CA ALA A 170 -14.26 -2.03 0.91
C ALA A 170 -13.38 -2.37 2.13
N LEU A 171 -13.26 -1.44 3.07
CA LEU A 171 -12.62 -1.68 4.36
C LEU A 171 -13.56 -2.36 5.37
N GLY A 172 -14.85 -2.58 5.08
CA GLY A 172 -15.84 -3.18 5.99
C GLY A 172 -16.09 -2.36 7.25
N LEU A 173 -15.83 -1.05 7.22
CA LEU A 173 -16.02 -0.15 8.37
C LEU A 173 -17.50 0.15 8.64
N ASP A 174 -18.36 -0.06 7.69
CA ASP A 174 -19.82 -0.02 7.83
C ASP A 174 -20.33 -1.15 8.73
N ILE A 175 -19.75 -2.33 8.61
CA ILE A 175 -20.05 -3.50 9.46
C ILE A 175 -19.58 -3.27 10.90
N ASP A 176 -18.37 -2.73 11.07
CA ASP A 176 -17.80 -2.44 12.39
C ASP A 176 -18.65 -1.43 13.18
N LEU A 177 -19.28 -0.46 12.49
CA LEU A 177 -20.21 0.49 13.09
C LEU A 177 -21.51 -0.18 13.57
N LEU A 178 -22.05 -1.13 12.80
CA LEU A 178 -23.26 -1.87 13.15
C LEU A 178 -23.05 -2.85 14.32
N LEU A 179 -21.83 -3.32 14.52
CA LEU A 179 -21.48 -4.22 15.63
C LEU A 179 -21.13 -3.48 16.92
N ALA A 180 -20.91 -2.16 16.85
CA ALA A 180 -20.57 -1.32 18.00
C ALA A 180 -21.79 -0.68 18.68
N GLU A 181 -23.00 -0.81 18.10
CA GLU A 181 -24.29 -0.45 18.68
C GLU A 181 -24.88 -1.60 19.51
#